data_c9f5b6425cfa9ac6e9d4aed8539919af
#
_entry.id   c9f5b6425cfa9ac6e9d4aed8539919af
#
_cell.length_a   1.000
_cell.length_b   1.000
_cell.length_c   1.000
_cell.angle_alpha   90.00
_cell.angle_beta   90.00
_cell.angle_gamma   90.00
#
_symmetry.space_group_name_H-M   'P 1'
#
loop_
_entity.id
_entity.type
_entity.pdbx_description
1 polymer ?
#
loop_
_entity_poly.entity_id
_entity_poly.type
_entity_poly.pdbx_seq_one_letter_code
_entity_poly.pdbx_strand_id
1 'polypeptide(L)'
;MALAAKASGGMVIVQVETLAENRTIPPKHVVLPGIDVDYIVLSKVRQVQNPAYTGEMRMPLSQIPPMELNARKVIARRAAMELVPNAVVNLGIGIPEGVSSVANEEGIGDQLTLTVEAGPIGGVPASGADFGGSANADAIVDHPYQFDFYDGGGLDMAFLGMAECNAKGDVNVSKFKDRIAGCGGFINITQNTHKVVFCGTFTAKGLREEIRDGKLVITHEGAVQKFIDKVGQITFSAEYAHKHNQQVMFITERCV
;
A
#
# COMPACT_ATOMS: atom_id res chain seq x y z
N MET A 1 -2.10 -7.93 -15.96
CA MET A 1 -2.61 -6.80 -16.79
C MET A 1 -2.51 -7.12 -18.29
N ALA A 2 -1.36 -7.53 -18.85
CA ALA A 2 -1.20 -7.83 -20.29
C ALA A 2 -2.20 -8.89 -20.79
N LEU A 3 -2.26 -10.05 -20.11
CA LEU A 3 -3.24 -11.10 -20.44
C LEU A 3 -4.69 -10.62 -20.42
N ALA A 4 -5.05 -9.80 -19.43
CA ALA A 4 -6.40 -9.24 -19.33
C ALA A 4 -6.70 -8.26 -20.47
N ALA A 5 -5.74 -7.43 -20.87
CA ALA A 5 -5.87 -6.54 -22.01
C ALA A 5 -6.07 -7.35 -23.31
N LYS A 6 -5.24 -8.37 -23.55
CA LYS A 6 -5.38 -9.24 -24.72
C LYS A 6 -6.72 -9.99 -24.74
N ALA A 7 -7.12 -10.57 -23.62
CA ALA A 7 -8.40 -11.29 -23.49
C ALA A 7 -9.63 -10.38 -23.72
N SER A 8 -9.49 -9.09 -23.49
CA SER A 8 -10.54 -8.08 -23.73
C SER A 8 -10.45 -7.41 -25.11
N GLY A 9 -9.61 -7.90 -26.01
CA GLY A 9 -9.38 -7.30 -27.32
C GLY A 9 -8.60 -5.98 -27.29
N GLY A 10 -7.93 -5.71 -26.18
CA GLY A 10 -7.10 -4.52 -25.99
C GLY A 10 -5.69 -4.68 -26.55
N MET A 11 -4.91 -3.62 -26.41
CA MET A 11 -3.53 -3.51 -26.91
C MET A 11 -2.54 -3.49 -25.73
N VAL A 12 -1.40 -4.16 -25.91
CA VAL A 12 -0.29 -4.19 -24.96
C VAL A 12 0.93 -3.48 -25.55
N ILE A 13 1.30 -2.37 -24.93
CA ILE A 13 2.48 -1.59 -25.27
C ILE A 13 3.47 -1.70 -24.11
N VAL A 14 4.70 -2.10 -24.41
CA VAL A 14 5.77 -2.18 -23.42
C VAL A 14 6.83 -1.13 -23.68
N GLN A 15 7.26 -0.45 -22.62
CA GLN A 15 8.41 0.46 -22.69
C GLN A 15 9.63 -0.29 -22.15
N VAL A 16 10.73 -0.26 -22.91
CA VAL A 16 11.97 -0.94 -22.58
C VAL A 16 13.16 0.01 -22.68
N GLU A 17 14.21 -0.26 -21.94
CA GLU A 17 15.47 0.51 -22.01
C GLU A 17 16.44 -0.06 -23.04
N THR A 18 16.37 -1.35 -23.31
CA THR A 18 17.29 -2.04 -24.22
C THR A 18 16.53 -3.03 -25.10
N LEU A 19 16.91 -3.10 -26.36
CA LEU A 19 16.48 -4.14 -27.27
C LEU A 19 17.56 -5.22 -27.35
N ALA A 20 17.15 -6.47 -27.24
CA ALA A 20 18.00 -7.62 -27.47
C ALA A 20 17.63 -8.31 -28.79
N GLU A 21 18.54 -9.08 -29.34
CA GLU A 21 18.22 -9.93 -30.48
C GLU A 21 17.16 -10.98 -30.13
N ASN A 22 16.36 -11.34 -31.09
CA ASN A 22 15.29 -12.32 -30.88
C ASN A 22 15.86 -13.66 -30.36
N ARG A 23 15.21 -14.21 -29.34
CA ARG A 23 15.57 -15.51 -28.69
C ARG A 23 16.89 -15.52 -27.92
N THR A 24 17.46 -14.36 -27.58
CA THR A 24 18.69 -14.30 -26.78
C THR A 24 18.45 -14.19 -25.29
N ILE A 25 17.23 -13.85 -24.85
CA ILE A 25 16.87 -13.79 -23.44
C ILE A 25 16.62 -15.22 -22.93
N PRO A 26 17.27 -15.66 -21.83
CA PRO A 26 16.98 -16.95 -21.23
C PRO A 26 15.49 -17.09 -20.88
N PRO A 27 14.83 -18.20 -21.22
CA PRO A 27 13.37 -18.30 -21.12
C PRO A 27 12.84 -18.15 -19.67
N LYS A 28 13.62 -18.45 -18.67
CA LYS A 28 13.27 -18.22 -17.26
C LYS A 28 13.29 -16.74 -16.84
N HIS A 29 13.91 -15.87 -17.64
CA HIS A 29 13.96 -14.41 -17.41
C HIS A 29 12.88 -13.65 -18.21
N VAL A 30 12.13 -14.35 -19.05
CA VAL A 30 11.02 -13.75 -19.80
C VAL A 30 9.79 -13.74 -18.93
N VAL A 31 9.48 -12.58 -18.34
CA VAL A 31 8.29 -12.38 -17.50
C VAL A 31 7.04 -12.11 -18.34
N LEU A 32 7.18 -11.35 -19.42
CA LEU A 32 6.11 -11.08 -20.38
C LEU A 32 6.49 -11.64 -21.76
N PRO A 33 5.86 -12.74 -22.21
CA PRO A 33 6.18 -13.34 -23.49
C PRO A 33 5.72 -12.45 -24.66
N GLY A 34 6.47 -12.50 -25.77
CA GLY A 34 6.21 -11.64 -26.94
C GLY A 34 4.84 -11.83 -27.58
N ILE A 35 4.19 -13.00 -27.39
CA ILE A 35 2.81 -13.23 -27.86
C ILE A 35 1.77 -12.30 -27.24
N ASP A 36 2.08 -11.74 -26.06
CA ASP A 36 1.20 -10.81 -25.34
C ASP A 36 1.52 -9.34 -25.65
N VAL A 37 2.56 -9.05 -26.46
CA VAL A 37 3.04 -7.68 -26.73
C VAL A 37 2.72 -7.30 -28.17
N ASP A 38 2.04 -6.16 -28.33
CA ASP A 38 1.73 -5.60 -29.65
C ASP A 38 2.79 -4.59 -30.12
N TYR A 39 3.30 -3.76 -29.19
CA TYR A 39 4.27 -2.71 -29.50
C TYR A 39 5.34 -2.61 -28.42
N ILE A 40 6.57 -2.29 -28.89
CA ILE A 40 7.73 -2.00 -28.03
C ILE A 40 8.12 -0.55 -28.25
N VAL A 41 8.23 0.21 -27.15
CA VAL A 41 8.74 1.59 -27.17
C VAL A 41 10.10 1.60 -26.48
N LEU A 42 11.13 1.99 -27.22
CA LEU A 42 12.47 2.17 -26.64
C LEU A 42 12.52 3.48 -25.87
N SER A 43 12.82 3.41 -24.59
CA SER A 43 12.97 4.59 -23.75
C SER A 43 14.24 5.36 -24.10
N LYS A 44 14.14 6.68 -24.19
CA LYS A 44 15.29 7.59 -24.37
C LYS A 44 15.95 7.95 -23.03
N VAL A 45 15.25 7.72 -21.94
CA VAL A 45 15.68 8.04 -20.59
C VAL A 45 15.65 6.76 -19.77
N ARG A 46 16.78 6.40 -19.21
CA ARG A 46 16.87 5.28 -18.27
C ARG A 46 16.16 5.69 -16.97
N GLN A 47 15.12 4.95 -16.60
CA GLN A 47 14.50 5.03 -15.29
C GLN A 47 15.13 3.93 -14.42
N VAL A 48 15.92 4.34 -13.44
CA VAL A 48 16.54 3.41 -12.50
C VAL A 48 15.78 3.52 -11.19
N GLN A 49 15.06 2.46 -10.82
CA GLN A 49 14.60 2.29 -9.44
C GLN A 49 15.82 2.09 -8.54
N ASN A 50 15.71 2.49 -7.29
CA ASN A 50 16.79 2.27 -6.34
C ASN A 50 17.02 0.76 -6.12
N PRO A 51 18.21 0.22 -6.45
CA PRO A 51 18.50 -1.22 -6.35
C PRO A 51 18.30 -1.80 -4.95
N ALA A 52 18.37 -0.96 -3.92
CA ALA A 52 18.10 -1.37 -2.55
C ALA A 52 16.63 -1.77 -2.31
N TYR A 53 15.70 -1.25 -3.12
CA TYR A 53 14.27 -1.57 -3.02
C TYR A 53 13.78 -2.59 -4.05
N THR A 54 14.60 -2.90 -5.05
CA THR A 54 14.26 -3.90 -6.09
C THR A 54 14.76 -5.31 -5.79
N GLY A 55 15.47 -5.48 -4.67
CA GLY A 55 16.06 -6.76 -4.28
C GLY A 55 17.41 -7.06 -4.92
N GLU A 56 17.96 -6.15 -5.75
CA GLU A 56 19.25 -6.34 -6.39
C GLU A 56 20.42 -6.16 -5.42
N MET A 57 20.23 -5.40 -4.33
CA MET A 57 21.25 -5.22 -3.29
C MET A 57 20.62 -5.08 -1.91
N ARG A 58 21.41 -5.38 -0.89
CA ARG A 58 21.06 -5.15 0.52
C ARG A 58 21.62 -3.83 1.00
N MET A 59 20.95 -3.21 1.96
CA MET A 59 21.41 -1.97 2.59
C MET A 59 21.27 -2.04 4.11
N PRO A 60 22.12 -1.35 4.88
CA PRO A 60 21.89 -1.20 6.31
C PRO A 60 20.59 -0.44 6.56
N LEU A 61 19.66 -1.02 7.33
CA LEU A 61 18.36 -0.41 7.63
C LEU A 61 18.49 0.91 8.41
N SER A 62 19.61 1.12 9.11
CA SER A 62 19.95 2.39 9.77
C SER A 62 20.14 3.57 8.81
N GLN A 63 20.29 3.31 7.50
CA GLN A 63 20.36 4.35 6.48
C GLN A 63 18.97 4.85 6.04
N ILE A 64 17.89 4.15 6.42
CA ILE A 64 16.52 4.63 6.19
C ILE A 64 16.29 5.79 7.15
N PRO A 65 16.04 7.02 6.65
CA PRO A 65 15.89 8.17 7.53
C PRO A 65 14.61 8.04 8.37
N PRO A 66 14.64 8.50 9.61
CA PRO A 66 13.43 8.52 10.44
C PRO A 66 12.38 9.45 9.84
N MET A 67 11.13 9.10 10.04
CA MET A 67 10.00 9.89 9.57
C MET A 67 9.95 11.25 10.28
N GLU A 68 9.67 12.33 9.54
CA GLU A 68 9.48 13.65 10.12
C GLU A 68 8.26 13.68 11.07
N LEU A 69 8.38 14.37 12.20
CA LEU A 69 7.29 14.51 13.16
C LEU A 69 6.21 15.47 12.65
N ASN A 70 5.10 14.91 12.23
CA ASN A 70 3.90 15.60 11.73
C ASN A 70 2.66 14.72 12.00
N ALA A 71 1.47 15.13 11.55
CA ALA A 71 0.25 14.33 11.72
C ALA A 71 0.38 12.91 11.15
N ARG A 72 1.09 12.73 10.02
CA ARG A 72 1.28 11.39 9.43
C ARG A 72 2.06 10.48 10.37
N LYS A 73 3.14 10.98 10.99
CA LYS A 73 3.92 10.20 11.96
C LYS A 73 3.12 9.91 13.22
N VAL A 74 2.30 10.86 13.70
CA VAL A 74 1.42 10.64 14.87
C VAL A 74 0.45 9.50 14.58
N ILE A 75 -0.21 9.51 13.42
CA ILE A 75 -1.11 8.43 12.99
C ILE A 75 -0.35 7.10 12.85
N ALA A 76 0.82 7.12 12.18
CA ALA A 76 1.64 5.93 11.98
C ALA A 76 2.11 5.31 13.30
N ARG A 77 2.52 6.12 14.28
CA ARG A 77 2.92 5.65 15.63
C ARG A 77 1.75 5.05 16.37
N ARG A 78 0.57 5.70 16.33
CA ARG A 78 -0.64 5.11 16.93
C ARG A 78 -1.01 3.79 16.25
N ALA A 79 -0.89 3.72 14.93
CA ALA A 79 -1.15 2.50 14.16
C ALA A 79 -0.12 1.40 14.47
N ALA A 80 1.16 1.74 14.61
CA ALA A 80 2.20 0.78 14.97
C ALA A 80 1.97 0.11 16.33
N MET A 81 1.28 0.76 17.26
CA MET A 81 0.89 0.15 18.55
C MET A 81 -0.08 -1.02 18.40
N GLU A 82 -0.72 -1.17 17.26
CA GLU A 82 -1.64 -2.29 16.96
C GLU A 82 -0.91 -3.52 16.41
N LEU A 83 0.37 -3.39 16.04
CA LEU A 83 1.19 -4.49 15.53
C LEU A 83 1.36 -5.57 16.62
N VAL A 84 1.32 -6.80 16.18
CA VAL A 84 1.57 -7.97 17.06
C VAL A 84 2.77 -8.76 16.52
N PRO A 85 3.61 -9.31 17.40
CA PRO A 85 4.77 -10.10 16.98
C PRO A 85 4.38 -11.26 16.06
N ASN A 86 5.22 -11.52 15.05
CA ASN A 86 5.06 -12.55 14.03
C ASN A 86 3.87 -12.38 13.08
N ALA A 87 3.20 -11.22 13.10
CA ALA A 87 2.12 -10.93 12.17
C ALA A 87 2.62 -10.75 10.73
N VAL A 88 1.85 -11.26 9.79
CA VAL A 88 1.99 -10.95 8.36
C VAL A 88 1.12 -9.74 8.05
N VAL A 89 1.75 -8.66 7.59
CA VAL A 89 1.13 -7.33 7.52
C VAL A 89 1.23 -6.74 6.12
N ASN A 90 0.14 -6.21 5.60
CA ASN A 90 0.15 -5.36 4.41
C ASN A 90 0.01 -3.88 4.79
N LEU A 91 0.77 -3.02 4.13
CA LEU A 91 0.72 -1.57 4.30
C LEU A 91 0.33 -0.90 2.98
N GLY A 92 -0.82 -0.23 2.99
CA GLY A 92 -1.28 0.57 1.85
C GLY A 92 -0.50 1.88 1.68
N ILE A 93 -0.62 2.45 0.50
CA ILE A 93 0.05 3.70 0.11
C ILE A 93 -0.37 4.89 0.98
N GLY A 94 0.52 5.84 1.19
CA GLY A 94 0.28 7.11 1.86
C GLY A 94 0.55 7.08 3.36
N ILE A 95 -0.46 7.35 4.20
CA ILE A 95 -0.29 7.37 5.67
C ILE A 95 0.08 5.99 6.22
N PRO A 96 -0.53 4.88 5.77
CA PRO A 96 -0.16 3.55 6.24
C PRO A 96 1.30 3.15 6.00
N GLU A 97 1.95 3.65 4.94
CA GLU A 97 3.40 3.42 4.69
C GLU A 97 4.25 3.78 5.92
N GLY A 98 3.86 4.83 6.64
CA GLY A 98 4.56 5.30 7.83
C GLY A 98 4.69 4.28 8.94
N VAL A 99 3.83 3.25 8.96
CA VAL A 99 3.90 2.17 9.97
C VAL A 99 5.21 1.39 9.85
N SER A 100 5.68 1.10 8.63
CA SER A 100 6.98 0.43 8.41
C SER A 100 8.15 1.29 8.88
N SER A 101 8.10 2.59 8.60
CA SER A 101 9.13 3.53 9.04
C SER A 101 9.20 3.59 10.56
N VAL A 102 8.06 3.68 11.23
CA VAL A 102 7.99 3.66 12.70
C VAL A 102 8.46 2.33 13.27
N ALA A 103 8.07 1.20 12.70
CA ALA A 103 8.51 -0.12 13.14
C ALA A 103 10.04 -0.26 13.03
N ASN A 104 10.65 0.27 11.95
CA ASN A 104 12.09 0.30 11.78
C ASN A 104 12.77 1.24 12.80
N GLU A 105 12.23 2.45 13.03
CA GLU A 105 12.74 3.41 14.02
C GLU A 105 12.73 2.85 15.45
N GLU A 106 11.71 2.10 15.80
CA GLU A 106 11.50 1.51 17.13
C GLU A 106 12.16 0.13 17.29
N GLY A 107 12.80 -0.40 16.24
CA GLY A 107 13.52 -1.67 16.26
C GLY A 107 12.61 -2.90 16.42
N ILE A 108 11.34 -2.81 16.02
CA ILE A 108 10.39 -3.92 16.06
C ILE A 108 10.15 -4.55 14.69
N GLY A 109 10.78 -4.03 13.63
CA GLY A 109 10.58 -4.51 12.26
C GLY A 109 10.88 -5.99 12.08
N ASP A 110 11.92 -6.51 12.75
CA ASP A 110 12.32 -7.92 12.68
C ASP A 110 11.31 -8.90 13.32
N GLN A 111 10.33 -8.36 14.05
CA GLN A 111 9.26 -9.16 14.63
C GLN A 111 8.04 -9.31 13.71
N LEU A 112 8.12 -8.77 12.50
CA LEU A 112 6.99 -8.70 11.56
C LEU A 112 7.41 -9.24 10.20
N THR A 113 6.44 -9.75 9.44
CA THR A 113 6.60 -10.00 8.01
C THR A 113 5.77 -8.97 7.25
N LEU A 114 6.43 -7.90 6.79
CA LEU A 114 5.76 -6.89 5.97
C LEU A 114 5.64 -7.37 4.53
N THR A 115 4.52 -7.10 3.89
CA THR A 115 4.27 -7.49 2.49
C THR A 115 3.89 -6.28 1.65
N VAL A 116 4.26 -6.32 0.39
CA VAL A 116 3.92 -5.29 -0.60
C VAL A 116 3.20 -5.96 -1.78
N GLU A 117 2.13 -5.34 -2.26
CA GLU A 117 1.28 -5.87 -3.34
C GLU A 117 2.07 -6.29 -4.59
N ALA A 118 3.14 -5.57 -4.93
CA ALA A 118 3.97 -5.85 -6.09
C ALA A 118 4.77 -7.15 -6.01
N GLY A 119 4.85 -7.78 -4.81
CA GLY A 119 5.46 -9.07 -4.61
C GLY A 119 6.49 -9.19 -3.51
N PRO A 120 7.13 -8.11 -2.99
CA PRO A 120 8.07 -8.22 -1.88
C PRO A 120 7.41 -8.75 -0.61
N ILE A 121 8.14 -9.65 0.06
CA ILE A 121 7.82 -10.23 1.36
C ILE A 121 9.03 -9.99 2.26
N GLY A 122 8.80 -9.46 3.46
CA GLY A 122 9.86 -9.09 4.41
C GLY A 122 10.52 -7.74 4.10
N GLY A 123 11.48 -7.39 4.95
CA GLY A 123 12.21 -6.13 4.86
C GLY A 123 11.38 -4.90 5.23
N VAL A 124 11.81 -3.73 4.76
CA VAL A 124 11.15 -2.44 5.01
C VAL A 124 10.56 -1.91 3.71
N PRO A 125 9.23 -1.92 3.56
CA PRO A 125 8.54 -1.36 2.40
C PRO A 125 8.95 0.08 2.13
N ALA A 126 9.22 0.38 0.87
CA ALA A 126 9.56 1.72 0.41
C ALA A 126 8.31 2.61 0.36
N SER A 127 8.52 3.91 0.50
CA SER A 127 7.48 4.93 0.42
C SER A 127 7.69 5.88 -0.77
N GLY A 128 6.67 6.65 -1.09
CA GLY A 128 6.75 7.68 -2.12
C GLY A 128 6.98 7.12 -3.52
N ALA A 129 8.03 7.59 -4.21
CA ALA A 129 8.33 7.21 -5.60
C ALA A 129 8.78 5.74 -5.76
N ASP A 130 9.37 5.16 -4.71
CA ASP A 130 9.83 3.77 -4.68
C ASP A 130 8.77 2.79 -4.15
N PHE A 131 7.53 3.27 -3.90
CA PHE A 131 6.42 2.41 -3.45
C PHE A 131 6.24 1.20 -4.38
N GLY A 132 6.10 0.03 -3.78
CA GLY A 132 6.08 -1.24 -4.49
C GLY A 132 7.34 -2.08 -4.28
N GLY A 133 8.44 -1.44 -3.86
CA GLY A 133 9.68 -2.12 -3.47
C GLY A 133 9.78 -2.33 -1.95
N SER A 134 10.81 -3.05 -1.52
CA SER A 134 11.13 -3.26 -0.11
C SER A 134 12.64 -3.39 0.09
N ALA A 135 13.19 -2.60 1.02
CA ALA A 135 14.59 -2.73 1.40
C ALA A 135 14.79 -4.05 2.16
N ASN A 136 15.76 -4.84 1.70
CA ASN A 136 16.10 -6.13 2.30
C ASN A 136 14.94 -7.14 2.34
N ALA A 137 14.07 -7.16 1.32
CA ALA A 137 13.05 -8.19 1.21
C ALA A 137 13.65 -9.60 1.33
N ASP A 138 12.94 -10.53 1.98
CA ASP A 138 13.34 -11.92 2.11
C ASP A 138 13.03 -12.72 0.85
N ALA A 139 11.92 -12.35 0.18
CA ALA A 139 11.53 -12.92 -1.10
C ALA A 139 10.79 -11.86 -1.95
N ILE A 140 10.79 -12.09 -3.26
CA ILE A 140 9.94 -11.36 -4.21
C ILE A 140 9.20 -12.39 -5.04
N VAL A 141 7.89 -12.44 -4.90
CA VAL A 141 7.01 -13.32 -5.68
C VAL A 141 6.32 -12.53 -6.79
N ASP A 142 5.82 -13.21 -7.81
CA ASP A 142 5.04 -12.54 -8.85
C ASP A 142 3.73 -11.97 -8.27
N HIS A 143 3.35 -10.79 -8.72
CA HIS A 143 2.17 -10.06 -8.28
C HIS A 143 0.88 -10.92 -8.20
N PRO A 144 0.53 -11.81 -9.16
CA PRO A 144 -0.66 -12.66 -9.03
C PRO A 144 -0.60 -13.59 -7.82
N TYR A 145 0.55 -14.19 -7.53
CA TYR A 145 0.71 -15.09 -6.39
C TYR A 145 0.63 -14.37 -5.05
N GLN A 146 1.09 -13.11 -5.01
CA GLN A 146 0.92 -12.26 -3.83
C GLN A 146 -0.57 -12.02 -3.54
N PHE A 147 -1.38 -11.77 -4.59
CA PHE A 147 -2.82 -11.62 -4.44
C PHE A 147 -3.55 -12.94 -4.13
N ASP A 148 -3.12 -14.05 -4.71
CA ASP A 148 -3.64 -15.38 -4.32
C ASP A 148 -3.42 -15.65 -2.81
N PHE A 149 -2.26 -15.23 -2.29
CA PHE A 149 -1.96 -15.32 -0.86
C PHE A 149 -2.88 -14.42 -0.02
N TYR A 150 -3.14 -13.18 -0.45
CA TYR A 150 -4.07 -12.28 0.24
C TYR A 150 -5.51 -12.80 0.20
N ASP A 151 -5.98 -13.20 -0.97
CA ASP A 151 -7.33 -13.77 -1.14
C ASP A 151 -7.52 -15.07 -0.35
N GLY A 152 -6.44 -15.83 -0.18
CA GLY A 152 -6.41 -17.03 0.67
C GLY A 152 -6.42 -16.78 2.18
N GLY A 153 -6.43 -15.50 2.61
CA GLY A 153 -6.44 -15.14 4.04
C GLY A 153 -5.06 -15.16 4.70
N GLY A 154 -3.99 -14.98 3.91
CA GLY A 154 -2.61 -15.00 4.40
C GLY A 154 -2.20 -13.79 5.25
N LEU A 155 -3.04 -12.76 5.35
CA LEU A 155 -2.77 -11.55 6.11
C LEU A 155 -3.39 -11.61 7.51
N ASP A 156 -2.57 -11.41 8.54
CA ASP A 156 -3.04 -11.19 9.90
C ASP A 156 -3.58 -9.76 10.06
N MET A 157 -2.88 -8.79 9.47
CA MET A 157 -3.23 -7.38 9.58
C MET A 157 -3.04 -6.65 8.27
N ALA A 158 -3.90 -5.64 8.03
CA ALA A 158 -3.72 -4.68 6.95
C ALA A 158 -3.96 -3.25 7.45
N PHE A 159 -3.07 -2.35 7.07
CA PHE A 159 -3.22 -0.92 7.34
C PHE A 159 -3.47 -0.21 6.01
N LEU A 160 -4.61 0.41 5.86
CA LEU A 160 -5.05 0.99 4.60
C LEU A 160 -5.54 2.42 4.76
N GLY A 161 -5.42 3.21 3.70
CA GLY A 161 -6.00 4.54 3.65
C GLY A 161 -7.53 4.51 3.60
N MET A 162 -8.15 5.61 3.99
CA MET A 162 -9.60 5.83 3.84
C MET A 162 -9.87 7.21 3.24
N ALA A 163 -10.92 7.31 2.43
CA ALA A 163 -11.35 8.59 1.88
C ALA A 163 -12.70 9.05 2.44
N GLU A 164 -13.66 8.12 2.55
CA GLU A 164 -14.94 8.34 3.23
C GLU A 164 -15.25 7.14 4.11
N CYS A 165 -15.81 7.37 5.29
CA CYS A 165 -16.37 6.32 6.14
C CYS A 165 -17.64 6.80 6.83
N ASN A 166 -18.52 5.87 7.20
CA ASN A 166 -19.75 6.16 7.91
C ASN A 166 -19.76 5.58 9.33
N ALA A 167 -20.79 5.91 10.10
CA ALA A 167 -20.94 5.44 11.48
C ALA A 167 -21.08 3.91 11.61
N LYS A 168 -21.42 3.19 10.52
CA LYS A 168 -21.43 1.72 10.51
C LYS A 168 -20.06 1.10 10.33
N GLY A 169 -19.08 1.90 9.84
CA GLY A 169 -17.73 1.45 9.49
C GLY A 169 -17.57 1.06 8.01
N ASP A 170 -18.55 1.34 7.15
CA ASP A 170 -18.35 1.19 5.70
C ASP A 170 -17.36 2.22 5.20
N VAL A 171 -16.48 1.81 4.28
CA VAL A 171 -15.43 2.67 3.72
C VAL A 171 -15.55 2.77 2.21
N ASN A 172 -15.36 3.98 1.69
CA ASN A 172 -15.24 4.26 0.26
C ASN A 172 -13.86 4.80 -0.07
N VAL A 173 -13.23 4.19 -1.07
CA VAL A 173 -11.99 4.67 -1.71
C VAL A 173 -12.07 4.65 -3.24
N SER A 174 -13.16 4.12 -3.82
CA SER A 174 -13.20 3.71 -5.22
C SER A 174 -14.02 4.62 -6.14
N LYS A 175 -15.02 5.34 -5.63
CA LYS A 175 -15.89 6.19 -6.45
C LYS A 175 -16.36 7.43 -5.69
N PHE A 176 -16.17 8.61 -6.29
CA PHE A 176 -16.53 9.90 -5.71
C PHE A 176 -17.35 10.69 -6.74
N LYS A 177 -18.68 10.79 -6.53
CA LYS A 177 -19.61 11.38 -7.51
C LYS A 177 -19.39 10.76 -8.90
N ASP A 178 -18.96 11.54 -9.87
CA ASP A 178 -18.74 11.14 -11.26
C ASP A 178 -17.33 10.58 -11.52
N ARG A 179 -16.43 10.65 -10.54
CA ARG A 179 -15.06 10.15 -10.66
C ARG A 179 -14.96 8.73 -10.13
N ILE A 180 -14.53 7.81 -10.98
CA ILE A 180 -14.14 6.46 -10.59
C ILE A 180 -12.62 6.47 -10.38
N ALA A 181 -12.22 6.35 -9.11
CA ALA A 181 -10.80 6.24 -8.74
C ALA A 181 -10.29 4.80 -8.91
N GLY A 182 -11.22 3.83 -8.78
CA GLY A 182 -10.89 2.40 -8.69
C GLY A 182 -10.48 2.00 -7.28
N CYS A 183 -10.51 0.70 -7.01
CA CYS A 183 -10.18 0.13 -5.70
C CYS A 183 -8.75 -0.42 -5.60
N GLY A 184 -8.06 -0.65 -6.73
CA GLY A 184 -6.78 -1.36 -6.72
C GLY A 184 -6.91 -2.70 -5.99
N GLY A 185 -5.93 -3.02 -5.15
CA GLY A 185 -5.92 -4.21 -4.31
C GLY A 185 -6.76 -4.13 -3.03
N PHE A 186 -7.42 -3.00 -2.77
CA PHE A 186 -8.11 -2.73 -1.51
C PHE A 186 -9.10 -3.83 -1.08
N ILE A 187 -9.91 -4.33 -2.02
CA ILE A 187 -10.91 -5.37 -1.73
C ILE A 187 -10.23 -6.69 -1.37
N ASN A 188 -9.28 -7.14 -2.18
CA ASN A 188 -8.52 -8.38 -1.97
C ASN A 188 -7.80 -8.36 -0.61
N ILE A 189 -7.15 -7.24 -0.29
CA ILE A 189 -6.41 -7.08 0.96
C ILE A 189 -7.34 -7.07 2.17
N THR A 190 -8.49 -6.37 2.08
CA THR A 190 -9.35 -6.20 3.24
C THR A 190 -10.27 -7.40 3.50
N GLN A 191 -10.66 -8.15 2.47
CA GLN A 191 -11.78 -9.08 2.57
C GLN A 191 -11.51 -10.26 3.51
N ASN A 192 -10.32 -10.83 3.49
CA ASN A 192 -9.96 -12.02 4.28
C ASN A 192 -8.89 -11.76 5.36
N THR A 193 -8.49 -10.52 5.56
CA THR A 193 -7.55 -10.13 6.61
C THR A 193 -8.22 -10.15 7.98
N HIS A 194 -7.57 -10.70 9.00
CA HIS A 194 -8.16 -10.84 10.33
C HIS A 194 -8.39 -9.48 11.01
N LYS A 195 -7.45 -8.53 10.89
CA LYS A 195 -7.58 -7.18 11.46
C LYS A 195 -7.26 -6.11 10.41
N VAL A 196 -8.20 -5.25 10.12
CA VAL A 196 -8.04 -4.12 9.21
C VAL A 196 -8.01 -2.80 9.99
N VAL A 197 -6.97 -2.01 9.80
CA VAL A 197 -6.79 -0.70 10.42
C VAL A 197 -6.81 0.38 9.34
N PHE A 198 -7.82 1.20 9.34
CA PHE A 198 -7.93 2.33 8.44
C PHE A 198 -7.24 3.55 9.03
N CYS A 199 -6.22 4.07 8.31
CA CYS A 199 -5.40 5.20 8.72
C CYS A 199 -5.65 6.40 7.81
N GLY A 200 -5.95 7.54 8.40
CA GLY A 200 -6.17 8.75 7.62
C GLY A 200 -6.33 9.98 8.49
N THR A 201 -6.23 11.17 7.90
CA THR A 201 -6.62 12.39 8.61
C THR A 201 -8.14 12.44 8.75
N PHE A 202 -8.63 13.09 9.80
CA PHE A 202 -10.07 13.22 10.07
C PHE A 202 -10.78 14.05 9.01
N THR A 203 -10.13 15.12 8.55
CA THR A 203 -10.58 15.96 7.43
C THR A 203 -9.51 16.02 6.33
N ALA A 204 -9.88 16.46 5.13
CA ALA A 204 -8.98 16.62 4.00
C ALA A 204 -9.14 17.98 3.32
N LYS A 205 -8.21 18.31 2.40
CA LYS A 205 -8.17 19.57 1.65
C LYS A 205 -8.02 20.80 2.55
N GLY A 206 -6.78 21.08 2.92
CA GLY A 206 -6.40 22.27 3.66
C GLY A 206 -6.31 22.08 5.18
N LEU A 207 -6.37 20.84 5.68
CA LEU A 207 -5.99 20.57 7.07
C LEU A 207 -4.57 21.10 7.31
N ARG A 208 -4.40 21.87 8.38
CA ARG A 208 -3.10 22.36 8.84
C ARG A 208 -2.93 22.02 10.31
N GLU A 209 -1.75 21.49 10.61
CA GLU A 209 -1.36 21.11 11.96
C GLU A 209 0.04 21.61 12.27
N GLU A 210 0.33 21.77 13.53
CA GLU A 210 1.64 22.16 14.05
C GLU A 210 1.97 21.33 15.29
N ILE A 211 3.24 21.08 15.52
CA ILE A 211 3.72 20.53 16.79
C ILE A 211 4.12 21.68 17.69
N ARG A 212 3.39 21.85 18.81
CA ARG A 212 3.67 22.84 19.85
C ARG A 212 3.83 22.12 21.20
N ASP A 213 4.95 22.33 21.86
CA ASP A 213 5.24 21.73 23.17
C ASP A 213 5.03 20.20 23.21
N GLY A 214 5.44 19.50 22.13
CA GLY A 214 5.30 18.05 21.99
C GLY A 214 3.88 17.56 21.72
N LYS A 215 2.92 18.44 21.45
CA LYS A 215 1.52 18.13 21.14
C LYS A 215 1.18 18.52 19.70
N LEU A 216 0.38 17.68 19.05
CA LEU A 216 -0.21 18.01 17.76
C LEU A 216 -1.38 19.00 17.97
N VAL A 217 -1.31 20.16 17.33
CA VAL A 217 -2.34 21.20 17.38
C VAL A 217 -2.89 21.40 15.98
N ILE A 218 -4.19 21.23 15.80
CA ILE A 218 -4.88 21.54 14.54
C ILE A 218 -5.13 23.03 14.48
N THR A 219 -4.49 23.70 13.53
CA THR A 219 -4.61 25.16 13.35
C THR A 219 -5.66 25.53 12.30
N HIS A 220 -5.99 24.60 11.39
CA HIS A 220 -7.03 24.78 10.39
C HIS A 220 -7.66 23.46 10.01
N GLU A 221 -8.99 23.40 10.00
CA GLU A 221 -9.74 22.22 9.57
C GLU A 221 -9.74 22.07 8.04
N GLY A 222 -9.69 20.84 7.57
CA GLY A 222 -9.87 20.55 6.16
C GLY A 222 -11.31 20.79 5.69
N ALA A 223 -11.46 21.25 4.46
CA ALA A 223 -12.76 21.55 3.86
C ALA A 223 -13.62 20.32 3.55
N VAL A 224 -13.02 19.12 3.56
CA VAL A 224 -13.71 17.86 3.22
C VAL A 224 -13.75 16.96 4.45
N GLN A 225 -14.97 16.65 4.88
CA GLN A 225 -15.23 15.66 5.92
C GLN A 225 -15.06 14.27 5.35
N LYS A 226 -14.33 13.40 6.05
CA LYS A 226 -14.19 11.98 5.69
C LYS A 226 -15.19 11.10 6.43
N PHE A 227 -15.57 11.48 7.64
CA PHE A 227 -16.58 10.81 8.45
C PHE A 227 -17.94 11.43 8.11
N ILE A 228 -18.77 10.68 7.40
CA ILE A 228 -20.04 11.15 6.81
C ILE A 228 -21.17 10.16 7.11
N ASP A 229 -22.42 10.59 7.02
CA ASP A 229 -23.56 9.74 7.33
C ASP A 229 -23.70 8.55 6.35
N LYS A 230 -23.42 8.78 5.07
CA LYS A 230 -23.54 7.77 4.02
C LYS A 230 -22.40 7.91 3.03
N VAL A 231 -21.63 6.83 2.85
CA VAL A 231 -20.58 6.77 1.82
C VAL A 231 -21.18 6.73 0.41
N GLY A 232 -20.49 7.36 -0.54
CA GLY A 232 -20.94 7.41 -1.93
C GLY A 232 -20.90 6.06 -2.64
N GLN A 233 -20.03 5.19 -2.19
CA GLN A 233 -19.81 3.81 -2.67
C GLN A 233 -19.32 2.98 -1.51
N ILE A 234 -19.71 1.71 -1.41
CA ILE A 234 -19.13 0.78 -0.43
C ILE A 234 -18.00 0.01 -1.11
N THR A 235 -16.76 0.32 -0.74
CA THR A 235 -15.58 -0.45 -1.15
C THR A 235 -15.22 -1.49 -0.09
N PHE A 236 -15.41 -1.17 1.21
CA PHE A 236 -15.33 -2.10 2.33
C PHE A 236 -16.66 -2.08 3.08
N SER A 237 -17.22 -3.26 3.34
CA SER A 237 -18.49 -3.42 4.04
C SER A 237 -18.28 -3.80 5.49
N ALA A 238 -18.71 -2.94 6.41
CA ALA A 238 -18.70 -3.23 7.83
C ALA A 238 -19.64 -4.38 8.22
N GLU A 239 -20.76 -4.53 7.52
CA GLU A 239 -21.68 -5.65 7.72
C GLU A 239 -21.02 -6.99 7.39
N TYR A 240 -20.28 -7.05 6.26
CA TYR A 240 -19.52 -8.24 5.88
C TYR A 240 -18.47 -8.56 6.93
N ALA A 241 -17.67 -7.56 7.32
CA ALA A 241 -16.63 -7.70 8.33
C ALA A 241 -17.17 -8.23 9.66
N HIS A 242 -18.28 -7.69 10.11
CA HIS A 242 -18.95 -8.15 11.34
C HIS A 242 -19.42 -9.61 11.24
N LYS A 243 -20.03 -10.00 10.14
CA LYS A 243 -20.46 -11.40 9.92
C LYS A 243 -19.31 -12.40 9.92
N HIS A 244 -18.11 -11.96 9.55
CA HIS A 244 -16.91 -12.81 9.49
C HIS A 244 -15.97 -12.62 10.70
N ASN A 245 -16.45 -11.95 11.76
CA ASN A 245 -15.65 -11.66 12.97
C ASN A 245 -14.33 -10.94 12.70
N GLN A 246 -14.27 -10.16 11.64
CA GLN A 246 -13.11 -9.36 11.28
C GLN A 246 -13.00 -8.16 12.21
N GLN A 247 -11.80 -7.91 12.74
CA GLN A 247 -11.55 -6.72 13.56
C GLN A 247 -11.33 -5.51 12.67
N VAL A 248 -12.00 -4.40 12.96
CA VAL A 248 -11.90 -3.16 12.20
C VAL A 248 -11.61 -1.99 13.14
N MET A 249 -10.62 -1.17 12.80
CA MET A 249 -10.23 0.00 13.56
C MET A 249 -10.01 1.20 12.64
N PHE A 250 -10.31 2.40 13.14
CA PHE A 250 -10.04 3.67 12.47
C PHE A 250 -9.09 4.51 13.32
N ILE A 251 -8.01 4.97 12.71
CA ILE A 251 -6.99 5.79 13.36
C ILE A 251 -6.82 7.09 12.58
N THR A 252 -6.95 8.21 13.29
CA THR A 252 -6.71 9.55 12.74
C THR A 252 -5.76 10.32 13.66
N GLU A 253 -5.39 11.52 13.26
CA GLU A 253 -4.59 12.42 14.09
C GLU A 253 -5.30 12.85 15.40
N ARG A 254 -6.60 12.55 15.53
CA ARG A 254 -7.42 12.89 16.72
C ARG A 254 -7.65 11.72 17.65
N CYS A 255 -7.51 10.50 17.18
CA CYS A 255 -7.62 9.30 18.00
C CYS A 255 -6.24 8.94 18.54
N VAL A 256 -5.87 9.55 19.64
CA VAL A 256 -4.62 9.33 20.37
C VAL A 256 -4.90 8.64 21.70
#